data_4786d75f799057f408aa18b5f73bf34f
#
_entry.id   4786d75f799057f408aa18b5f73bf34f
#
_cell.length_a   1.000
_cell.length_b   1.000
_cell.length_c   1.000
_cell.angle_alpha   90.00
_cell.angle_beta   90.00
_cell.angle_gamma   90.00
#
_symmetry.space_group_name_H-M   'P 1'
#
loop_
_entity.id
_entity.type
_entity.pdbx_description
1 polymer ?
#
loop_
_entity_poly.entity_id
_entity_poly.type
_entity_poly.pdbx_seq_one_letter_code
_entity_poly.pdbx_strand_id
1 'polypeptide(L)'
;MKEKIYITLEDDDVLFEEEELPAIVPVVISSGRHGVEGELYYNVYPEVAAFIEKNAGQLFEDETMLLLNESVKPYLNDKGYVREKQGSLRWYHSFAGYDKRKINTDLVQNTTKKLSPRHIKNETTFDLDELREFKLPAFVTVIDKAVVSIATVNPYSKGQRMLEITSETAPNYRKNGYAASNVAALAHYLLRHGHTVAYCCSRYNRGSVKIARKVGLTHEGRFYAIDAYRKDTMEREDN
;
A
#
# COMPACT_ATOMS: atom_id res chain seq x y z
N MET A 1 8.80 26.23 10.45
CA MET A 1 8.63 26.31 8.97
C MET A 1 7.19 25.90 8.67
N LYS A 2 6.45 26.71 7.89
CA LYS A 2 5.13 26.26 7.42
C LYS A 2 5.33 25.08 6.49
N GLU A 3 4.62 24.00 6.71
CA GLU A 3 4.60 22.84 5.83
C GLU A 3 4.08 23.29 4.45
N LYS A 4 4.81 22.96 3.39
CA LYS A 4 4.36 23.28 2.03
C LYS A 4 3.27 22.30 1.64
N ILE A 5 2.19 22.81 1.09
CA ILE A 5 1.06 22.01 0.60
C ILE A 5 1.02 22.13 -0.92
N TYR A 6 0.92 21.01 -1.58
CA TYR A 6 0.72 20.89 -3.02
C TYR A 6 -0.58 20.12 -3.24
N ILE A 7 -1.48 20.69 -4.02
CA ILE A 7 -2.75 20.03 -4.36
C ILE A 7 -2.76 19.82 -5.87
N THR A 8 -2.84 18.58 -6.28
CA THR A 8 -3.06 18.17 -7.67
C THR A 8 -4.55 17.85 -7.84
N LEU A 9 -5.14 18.41 -8.89
CA LEU A 9 -6.51 18.13 -9.28
C LEU A 9 -6.50 17.08 -10.38
N GLU A 10 -7.26 16.02 -10.15
CA GLU A 10 -7.55 15.01 -11.15
C GLU A 10 -8.93 15.26 -11.78
N ASP A 11 -9.07 14.94 -13.05
CA ASP A 11 -10.31 15.12 -13.79
C ASP A 11 -11.33 14.06 -13.35
N ASP A 12 -12.50 14.52 -12.87
CA ASP A 12 -13.59 13.64 -12.46
C ASP A 12 -14.12 12.79 -13.61
N ASP A 13 -14.08 13.30 -14.83
CA ASP A 13 -14.62 12.59 -15.99
C ASP A 13 -13.85 11.30 -16.23
N VAL A 14 -12.52 11.29 -16.02
CA VAL A 14 -11.69 10.08 -16.07
C VAL A 14 -12.09 9.06 -15.02
N LEU A 15 -12.52 9.50 -13.84
CA LEU A 15 -12.89 8.61 -12.73
C LEU A 15 -14.26 7.96 -12.93
N PHE A 16 -15.20 8.69 -13.56
CA PHE A 16 -16.61 8.28 -13.65
C PHE A 16 -17.04 7.84 -15.06
N GLU A 17 -16.21 8.04 -16.10
CA GLU A 17 -16.47 7.53 -17.45
C GLU A 17 -16.40 6.00 -17.55
N GLU A 18 -15.61 5.36 -16.70
CA GLU A 18 -15.66 3.91 -16.56
C GLU A 18 -16.83 3.54 -15.63
N GLU A 19 -18.02 3.38 -16.20
CA GLU A 19 -19.27 3.06 -15.49
C GLU A 19 -19.24 1.83 -14.57
N GLU A 20 -18.12 1.09 -14.54
CA GLU A 20 -17.99 -0.21 -13.88
C GLU A 20 -16.96 -0.26 -12.75
N LEU A 21 -16.32 0.85 -12.36
CA LEU A 21 -15.37 0.77 -11.24
C LEU A 21 -16.12 0.48 -9.93
N PRO A 22 -15.88 -0.68 -9.30
CA PRO A 22 -16.55 -1.04 -8.04
C PRO A 22 -16.08 -0.17 -6.86
N ALA A 23 -14.91 0.43 -6.97
CA ALA A 23 -14.30 1.28 -5.95
C ALA A 23 -13.45 2.39 -6.55
N ILE A 24 -13.43 3.54 -5.88
CA ILE A 24 -12.63 4.70 -6.24
C ILE A 24 -11.86 5.23 -5.04
N VAL A 25 -10.80 6.01 -5.29
CA VAL A 25 -10.01 6.68 -4.25
C VAL A 25 -10.01 8.19 -4.50
N PRO A 26 -11.10 8.91 -4.13
CA PRO A 26 -11.28 10.32 -4.50
C PRO A 26 -10.33 11.29 -3.79
N VAL A 27 -9.68 10.86 -2.71
CA VAL A 27 -8.74 11.69 -1.94
C VAL A 27 -7.54 10.86 -1.52
N VAL A 28 -6.35 11.31 -1.91
CA VAL A 28 -5.07 10.82 -1.40
C VAL A 28 -4.29 11.99 -0.83
N ILE A 29 -3.82 11.89 0.41
CA ILE A 29 -2.94 12.88 1.02
C ILE A 29 -1.68 12.19 1.51
N SER A 30 -0.53 12.67 1.07
CA SER A 30 0.77 12.18 1.48
C SER A 30 1.59 13.27 2.17
N SER A 31 2.44 12.87 3.10
CA SER A 31 3.47 13.73 3.68
C SER A 31 4.82 13.08 3.53
N GLY A 32 5.80 13.85 3.11
CA GLY A 32 7.16 13.40 2.90
C GLY A 32 8.18 14.52 3.10
N ARG A 33 9.38 14.34 2.58
CA ARG A 33 10.49 15.28 2.74
C ARG A 33 10.22 16.65 2.10
N HIS A 34 9.30 16.74 1.16
CA HIS A 34 9.00 17.96 0.38
C HIS A 34 7.79 18.72 0.90
N GLY A 35 7.04 18.17 1.84
CA GLY A 35 5.82 18.76 2.38
C GLY A 35 4.63 17.81 2.34
N VAL A 36 3.44 18.37 2.29
CA VAL A 36 2.18 17.64 2.12
C VAL A 36 1.73 17.77 0.67
N GLU A 37 1.41 16.64 0.06
CA GLU A 37 0.85 16.53 -1.28
C GLU A 37 -0.55 15.96 -1.18
N GLY A 38 -1.53 16.58 -1.85
CA GLY A 38 -2.89 16.11 -1.95
C GLY A 38 -3.28 15.87 -3.39
N GLU A 39 -3.81 14.70 -3.70
CA GLU A 39 -4.46 14.37 -4.97
C GLU A 39 -5.97 14.34 -4.72
N LEU A 40 -6.69 15.21 -5.40
CA LEU A 40 -8.14 15.38 -5.23
C LEU A 40 -8.82 15.35 -6.58
N TYR A 41 -9.98 14.74 -6.64
CA TYR A 41 -10.85 14.85 -7.81
C TYR A 41 -11.61 16.17 -7.81
N TYR A 42 -11.84 16.71 -9.01
CA TYR A 42 -12.27 18.08 -9.24
C TYR A 42 -13.51 18.53 -8.44
N ASN A 43 -14.54 17.69 -8.39
CA ASN A 43 -15.79 18.05 -7.71
C ASN A 43 -15.72 17.96 -6.16
N VAL A 44 -14.73 17.26 -5.62
CA VAL A 44 -14.45 17.25 -4.16
C VAL A 44 -13.68 18.51 -3.75
N TYR A 45 -13.15 19.20 -4.75
CA TYR A 45 -12.06 20.13 -4.61
C TYR A 45 -12.32 21.35 -3.73
N PRO A 46 -13.31 22.21 -3.92
CA PRO A 46 -13.33 23.49 -3.21
C PRO A 46 -13.36 23.31 -1.68
N GLU A 47 -14.15 22.36 -1.21
CA GLU A 47 -14.37 22.13 0.22
C GLU A 47 -13.20 21.38 0.86
N VAL A 48 -12.71 20.35 0.18
CA VAL A 48 -11.58 19.55 0.66
C VAL A 48 -10.26 20.32 0.60
N ALA A 49 -10.02 21.11 -0.46
CA ALA A 49 -8.83 21.96 -0.54
C ALA A 49 -8.82 23.00 0.58
N ALA A 50 -9.94 23.71 0.81
CA ALA A 50 -10.06 24.65 1.90
C ALA A 50 -9.85 23.99 3.28
N PHE A 51 -10.36 22.76 3.46
CA PHE A 51 -10.12 21.97 4.66
C PHE A 51 -8.65 21.64 4.86
N ILE A 52 -7.97 21.18 3.81
CA ILE A 52 -6.53 20.84 3.84
C ILE A 52 -5.70 22.07 4.19
N GLU A 53 -5.95 23.21 3.54
CA GLU A 53 -5.23 24.45 3.79
C GLU A 53 -5.42 24.94 5.23
N LYS A 54 -6.64 24.88 5.75
CA LYS A 54 -6.98 25.28 7.10
C LYS A 54 -6.30 24.41 8.15
N ASN A 55 -6.14 23.12 7.90
CA ASN A 55 -5.64 22.13 8.84
C ASN A 55 -4.21 21.64 8.54
N ALA A 56 -3.44 22.35 7.73
CA ALA A 56 -2.14 21.92 7.18
C ALA A 56 -1.18 21.28 8.20
N GLY A 57 -1.06 21.87 9.37
CA GLY A 57 -0.18 21.36 10.43
C GLY A 57 -0.70 20.15 11.22
N GLN A 58 -1.97 19.77 11.01
CA GLN A 58 -2.67 18.73 11.77
C GLN A 58 -3.28 17.63 10.88
N LEU A 59 -3.00 17.65 9.57
CA LEU A 59 -3.60 16.73 8.59
C LEU A 59 -3.42 15.25 8.92
N PHE A 60 -2.38 14.89 9.66
CA PHE A 60 -2.11 13.51 10.06
C PHE A 60 -2.46 13.21 11.52
N GLU A 61 -3.30 14.02 12.14
CA GLU A 61 -3.93 13.73 13.43
C GLU A 61 -5.24 12.96 13.22
N ASP A 62 -5.55 12.03 14.14
CA ASP A 62 -6.71 11.13 14.01
C ASP A 62 -8.03 11.92 13.86
N GLU A 63 -8.21 12.96 14.66
CA GLU A 63 -9.41 13.79 14.64
C GLU A 63 -9.58 14.55 13.33
N THR A 64 -8.51 15.18 12.84
CA THR A 64 -8.52 15.93 11.58
C THR A 64 -8.84 15.02 10.40
N MET A 65 -8.31 13.81 10.39
CA MET A 65 -8.58 12.85 9.33
C MET A 65 -10.01 12.33 9.36
N LEU A 66 -10.58 12.13 10.55
CA LEU A 66 -12.00 11.78 10.68
C LEU A 66 -12.90 12.90 10.16
N LEU A 67 -12.59 14.16 10.47
CA LEU A 67 -13.33 15.31 9.96
C LEU A 67 -13.27 15.43 8.44
N LEU A 68 -12.08 15.25 7.85
CA LEU A 68 -11.94 15.24 6.39
C LEU A 68 -12.77 14.13 5.76
N ASN A 69 -12.71 12.95 6.37
CA ASN A 69 -13.49 11.81 5.97
C ASN A 69 -15.00 12.09 5.95
N GLU A 70 -15.52 12.80 6.94
CA GLU A 70 -16.93 13.20 6.98
C GLU A 70 -17.26 14.28 5.95
N SER A 71 -16.36 15.19 5.65
CA SER A 71 -16.57 16.27 4.68
C SER A 71 -16.74 15.77 3.24
N VAL A 72 -16.16 14.62 2.90
CA VAL A 72 -16.26 14.01 1.57
C VAL A 72 -17.53 13.19 1.36
N LYS A 73 -18.18 12.74 2.43
CA LYS A 73 -19.38 11.88 2.37
C LYS A 73 -20.55 12.43 1.51
N PRO A 74 -20.96 13.69 1.64
CA PRO A 74 -22.09 14.21 0.87
C PRO A 74 -21.86 14.08 -0.64
N TYR A 75 -20.66 14.45 -1.08
CA TYR A 75 -20.25 14.35 -2.47
C TYR A 75 -20.30 12.91 -2.99
N LEU A 76 -19.71 11.96 -2.26
CA LEU A 76 -19.70 10.55 -2.65
C LEU A 76 -21.11 9.97 -2.73
N ASN A 77 -21.98 10.32 -1.77
CA ASN A 77 -23.37 9.86 -1.78
C ASN A 77 -24.15 10.37 -2.99
N ASP A 78 -23.93 11.61 -3.39
CA ASP A 78 -24.56 12.21 -4.57
C ASP A 78 -24.16 11.50 -5.88
N LYS A 79 -22.92 11.01 -5.94
CA LYS A 79 -22.39 10.23 -7.06
C LYS A 79 -22.67 8.72 -7.00
N GLY A 80 -23.46 8.26 -6.01
CA GLY A 80 -23.83 6.85 -5.88
C GLY A 80 -22.78 5.97 -5.19
N TYR A 81 -21.75 6.57 -4.59
CA TYR A 81 -20.75 5.86 -3.82
C TYR A 81 -21.04 5.94 -2.32
N VAL A 82 -20.67 4.89 -1.62
CA VAL A 82 -20.73 4.82 -0.16
C VAL A 82 -19.37 4.40 0.37
N ARG A 83 -19.19 4.63 1.65
CA ARG A 83 -18.01 4.23 2.38
C ARG A 83 -18.36 3.06 3.28
N GLU A 84 -17.48 2.06 3.34
CA GLU A 84 -17.62 1.02 4.35
C GLU A 84 -17.59 1.65 5.76
N LYS A 85 -18.42 1.10 6.67
CA LYS A 85 -18.49 1.57 8.06
C LYS A 85 -17.17 1.42 8.81
N GLN A 86 -16.32 0.47 8.40
CA GLN A 86 -15.01 0.22 8.98
C GLN A 86 -14.00 -0.05 7.87
N GLY A 87 -13.03 0.83 7.66
CA GLY A 87 -11.89 0.56 6.80
C GLY A 87 -11.68 1.48 5.61
N SER A 88 -12.63 2.30 5.26
CA SER A 88 -12.53 3.22 4.12
C SER A 88 -11.50 4.35 4.30
N LEU A 89 -10.88 4.47 5.46
CA LEU A 89 -9.76 5.35 5.71
C LEU A 89 -8.49 4.52 5.83
N ARG A 90 -7.71 4.45 4.76
CA ARG A 90 -6.42 3.77 4.75
C ARG A 90 -5.32 4.74 5.15
N TRP A 91 -4.72 4.50 6.29
CA TRP A 91 -3.58 5.26 6.77
C TRP A 91 -2.33 4.40 6.81
N TYR A 92 -1.31 4.83 6.07
CA TYR A 92 -0.11 4.05 5.83
C TYR A 92 1.16 4.81 6.20
N HIS A 93 2.18 4.06 6.60
CA HIS A 93 3.57 4.46 6.54
C HIS A 93 4.15 4.04 5.19
N SER A 94 4.90 4.95 4.57
CA SER A 94 5.69 4.70 3.38
C SER A 94 7.16 4.55 3.75
N PHE A 95 7.78 3.49 3.25
CA PHE A 95 9.22 3.24 3.35
C PHE A 95 9.79 3.02 1.96
N ALA A 96 11.05 3.41 1.76
CA ALA A 96 11.74 3.19 0.49
C ALA A 96 13.18 2.70 0.66
N GLY A 97 13.66 1.99 -0.36
CA GLY A 97 15.04 1.56 -0.48
C GLY A 97 15.64 2.03 -1.79
N TYR A 98 16.78 2.70 -1.71
CA TYR A 98 17.51 3.28 -2.85
C TYR A 98 18.91 2.69 -3.02
N ASP A 99 19.45 2.09 -1.98
CA ASP A 99 20.81 1.55 -1.97
C ASP A 99 20.82 0.13 -1.40
N LYS A 100 21.23 -0.83 -2.24
CA LYS A 100 21.30 -2.24 -1.86
C LYS A 100 22.24 -2.51 -0.67
N ARG A 101 23.24 -1.64 -0.44
CA ARG A 101 24.18 -1.79 0.69
C ARG A 101 23.54 -1.50 2.04
N LYS A 102 22.42 -0.78 2.06
CA LYS A 102 21.64 -0.50 3.27
C LYS A 102 20.67 -1.63 3.63
N ILE A 103 20.43 -2.55 2.70
CA ILE A 103 19.55 -3.68 2.98
C ILE A 103 20.30 -4.69 3.86
N ASN A 104 19.67 -5.01 4.98
CA ASN A 104 20.20 -5.99 5.93
C ASN A 104 20.00 -7.41 5.41
N THR A 105 20.99 -7.92 4.66
CA THR A 105 20.96 -9.27 4.09
C THR A 105 21.22 -10.37 5.12
N ASP A 106 21.71 -10.06 6.33
CA ASP A 106 21.89 -11.03 7.42
C ASP A 106 20.55 -11.60 7.92
N LEU A 107 19.44 -10.93 7.59
CA LEU A 107 18.10 -11.43 7.84
C LEU A 107 17.70 -12.61 6.94
N VAL A 108 18.40 -12.81 5.80
CA VAL A 108 18.03 -13.84 4.83
C VAL A 108 18.36 -15.22 5.38
N GLN A 109 17.31 -16.00 5.65
CA GLN A 109 17.41 -17.34 6.20
C GLN A 109 17.66 -18.39 5.11
N ASN A 110 18.22 -19.54 5.48
CA ASN A 110 18.46 -20.67 4.56
C ASN A 110 17.17 -21.25 3.96
N THR A 111 16.01 -21.03 4.62
CA THR A 111 14.69 -21.43 4.16
C THR A 111 14.10 -20.48 3.12
N THR A 112 14.70 -19.28 2.93
CA THR A 112 14.26 -18.30 1.93
C THR A 112 14.81 -18.67 0.56
N LYS A 113 13.91 -18.76 -0.42
CA LYS A 113 14.25 -19.14 -1.81
C LYS A 113 13.47 -18.25 -2.78
N LYS A 114 14.01 -18.08 -3.99
CA LYS A 114 13.23 -17.51 -5.08
C LYS A 114 12.10 -18.50 -5.43
N LEU A 115 10.89 -17.96 -5.67
CA LEU A 115 9.73 -18.79 -6.04
C LEU A 115 10.07 -19.65 -7.27
N SER A 116 9.79 -20.93 -7.17
CA SER A 116 9.99 -21.92 -8.22
C SER A 116 8.67 -22.58 -8.61
N PRO A 117 8.50 -23.04 -9.86
CA PRO A 117 7.34 -23.80 -10.27
C PRO A 117 7.12 -25.12 -9.50
N ARG A 118 8.11 -25.58 -8.75
CA ARG A 118 8.09 -26.87 -8.04
C ARG A 118 7.43 -26.82 -6.65
N HIS A 119 7.03 -25.66 -6.17
CA HIS A 119 6.33 -25.56 -4.88
C HIS A 119 4.86 -25.99 -5.07
N ILE A 120 4.46 -27.03 -4.37
CA ILE A 120 3.18 -27.72 -4.62
C ILE A 120 2.09 -27.23 -3.67
N LYS A 121 2.45 -26.80 -2.44
CA LYS A 121 1.50 -26.37 -1.41
C LYS A 121 1.71 -24.91 -1.08
N ASN A 122 0.63 -24.20 -0.83
CA ASN A 122 0.65 -22.79 -0.44
C ASN A 122 -0.22 -22.60 0.81
N GLU A 123 0.34 -22.02 1.84
CA GLU A 123 -0.34 -21.68 3.11
C GLU A 123 -0.62 -20.16 3.22
N THR A 124 -0.26 -19.38 2.17
CA THR A 124 -0.55 -17.94 2.09
C THR A 124 -1.79 -17.68 1.26
N THR A 125 -2.30 -16.45 1.27
CA THR A 125 -3.45 -16.04 0.44
C THR A 125 -3.03 -15.65 -0.98
N PHE A 126 -1.73 -15.54 -1.28
CA PHE A 126 -1.27 -15.18 -2.61
C PHE A 126 -1.53 -16.30 -3.62
N ASP A 127 -2.05 -15.93 -4.78
CA ASP A 127 -2.12 -16.84 -5.94
C ASP A 127 -0.72 -16.98 -6.57
N LEU A 128 -0.11 -18.16 -6.39
CA LEU A 128 1.22 -18.43 -6.91
C LEU A 128 1.23 -18.62 -8.43
N ASP A 129 0.11 -18.99 -9.04
CA ASP A 129 0.02 -19.15 -10.48
C ASP A 129 -0.12 -17.79 -11.16
N GLU A 130 -0.88 -16.87 -10.57
CA GLU A 130 -0.94 -15.47 -10.97
C GLU A 130 0.47 -14.81 -10.94
N LEU A 131 1.23 -15.01 -9.86
CA LEU A 131 2.60 -14.46 -9.77
C LEU A 131 3.53 -15.01 -10.87
N ARG A 132 3.34 -16.26 -11.27
CA ARG A 132 4.11 -16.88 -12.35
C ARG A 132 3.69 -16.34 -13.72
N GLU A 133 2.40 -16.22 -13.96
CA GLU A 133 1.82 -15.68 -15.18
C GLU A 133 2.31 -14.25 -15.43
N PHE A 134 2.22 -13.39 -14.44
CA PHE A 134 2.72 -12.02 -14.51
C PHE A 134 4.24 -11.90 -14.44
N LYS A 135 4.97 -13.00 -14.24
CA LYS A 135 6.44 -13.02 -14.09
C LYS A 135 6.94 -12.07 -13.02
N LEU A 136 6.22 -12.01 -11.90
CA LEU A 136 6.60 -11.16 -10.78
C LEU A 136 7.71 -11.83 -9.98
N PRO A 137 8.80 -11.10 -9.64
CA PRO A 137 9.82 -11.65 -8.76
C PRO A 137 9.25 -11.87 -7.36
N ALA A 138 9.41 -13.07 -6.84
CA ALA A 138 8.96 -13.43 -5.51
C ALA A 138 10.03 -14.24 -4.76
N PHE A 139 10.15 -13.97 -3.46
CA PHE A 139 10.95 -14.76 -2.52
C PHE A 139 10.03 -15.38 -1.48
N VAL A 140 10.25 -16.66 -1.20
CA VAL A 140 9.37 -17.47 -0.36
C VAL A 140 10.15 -18.20 0.71
N THR A 141 9.50 -18.44 1.85
CA THR A 141 9.97 -19.42 2.83
C THR A 141 9.20 -20.71 2.64
N VAL A 142 9.95 -21.81 2.50
CA VAL A 142 9.38 -23.15 2.28
C VAL A 142 9.67 -24.02 3.49
N ILE A 143 8.62 -24.54 4.12
CA ILE A 143 8.66 -25.51 5.22
C ILE A 143 7.81 -26.71 4.80
N ASP A 144 8.33 -27.91 4.97
CA ASP A 144 7.65 -29.18 4.63
C ASP A 144 7.00 -29.18 3.22
N LYS A 145 7.73 -28.65 2.24
CA LYS A 145 7.30 -28.48 0.84
C LYS A 145 6.13 -27.48 0.64
N ALA A 146 5.74 -26.73 1.66
CA ALA A 146 4.73 -25.69 1.57
C ALA A 146 5.35 -24.29 1.60
N VAL A 147 4.83 -23.36 0.79
CA VAL A 147 5.11 -21.94 0.91
C VAL A 147 4.33 -21.39 2.10
N VAL A 148 5.03 -20.96 3.12
CA VAL A 148 4.45 -20.47 4.38
C VAL A 148 4.62 -18.97 4.58
N SER A 149 5.48 -18.35 3.78
CA SER A 149 5.67 -16.89 3.75
C SER A 149 6.18 -16.47 2.39
N ILE A 150 5.77 -15.29 1.95
CA ILE A 150 6.10 -14.74 0.64
C ILE A 150 6.37 -13.23 0.73
N ALA A 151 7.27 -12.74 -0.10
CA ALA A 151 7.37 -11.35 -0.51
C ALA A 151 7.44 -11.29 -2.03
N THR A 152 6.67 -10.41 -2.63
CA THR A 152 6.59 -10.21 -4.08
C THR A 152 6.39 -8.73 -4.41
N VAL A 153 6.42 -8.39 -5.69
CA VAL A 153 6.12 -7.05 -6.19
C VAL A 153 4.61 -6.90 -6.36
N ASN A 154 4.06 -5.77 -5.93
CA ASN A 154 2.69 -5.40 -6.22
C ASN A 154 2.50 -5.30 -7.76
N PRO A 155 1.56 -6.04 -8.37
CA PRO A 155 1.34 -6.04 -9.82
C PRO A 155 1.14 -4.63 -10.40
N TYR A 156 0.45 -3.74 -9.70
CA TYR A 156 0.17 -2.36 -10.13
C TYR A 156 1.42 -1.47 -10.21
N SER A 157 2.52 -1.84 -9.53
CA SER A 157 3.80 -1.14 -9.65
C SER A 157 4.70 -1.68 -10.76
N LYS A 158 4.29 -2.76 -11.43
CA LYS A 158 5.05 -3.37 -12.52
C LYS A 158 5.25 -2.39 -13.67
N GLY A 159 6.49 -2.29 -14.16
CA GLY A 159 6.85 -1.33 -15.22
C GLY A 159 7.25 0.05 -14.71
N GLN A 160 7.01 0.35 -13.44
CA GLN A 160 7.48 1.58 -12.81
C GLN A 160 8.95 1.47 -12.38
N ARG A 161 9.61 2.61 -12.22
CA ARG A 161 10.98 2.65 -11.69
C ARG A 161 11.03 2.24 -10.22
N MET A 162 10.00 2.60 -9.45
CA MET A 162 9.83 2.21 -8.05
C MET A 162 8.85 1.05 -7.97
N LEU A 163 9.29 -0.07 -7.41
CA LEU A 163 8.49 -1.28 -7.27
C LEU A 163 8.06 -1.46 -5.82
N GLU A 164 6.76 -1.55 -5.59
CA GLU A 164 6.23 -1.78 -4.26
C GLU A 164 6.33 -3.27 -3.89
N ILE A 165 6.89 -3.54 -2.71
CA ILE A 165 6.96 -4.89 -2.14
C ILE A 165 5.74 -5.12 -1.25
N THR A 166 5.05 -6.21 -1.50
CA THR A 166 4.01 -6.77 -0.62
C THR A 166 4.49 -8.08 0.00
N SER A 167 4.00 -8.43 1.20
CA SER A 167 4.44 -9.65 1.88
C SER A 167 3.40 -10.21 2.83
N GLU A 168 3.38 -11.52 2.94
CA GLU A 168 2.52 -12.26 3.87
C GLU A 168 3.28 -13.40 4.53
N THR A 169 2.84 -13.77 5.73
CA THR A 169 3.21 -15.02 6.40
C THR A 169 1.95 -15.66 6.97
N ALA A 170 1.74 -16.92 6.65
CA ALA A 170 0.63 -17.73 7.14
C ALA A 170 0.58 -17.70 8.69
N PRO A 171 -0.61 -17.62 9.30
CA PRO A 171 -0.77 -17.34 10.72
C PRO A 171 0.08 -18.22 11.65
N ASN A 172 0.12 -19.51 11.40
CA ASN A 172 0.85 -20.48 12.22
C ASN A 172 2.38 -20.37 12.14
N TYR A 173 2.88 -19.61 11.16
CA TYR A 173 4.33 -19.44 10.90
C TYR A 173 4.83 -18.02 11.20
N ARG A 174 3.98 -17.16 11.78
CA ARG A 174 4.35 -15.79 12.15
C ARG A 174 5.36 -15.79 13.31
N LYS A 175 6.04 -14.66 13.49
CA LYS A 175 7.06 -14.38 14.53
C LYS A 175 8.38 -15.16 14.37
N ASN A 176 8.58 -15.92 13.29
CA ASN A 176 9.81 -16.65 12.97
C ASN A 176 10.81 -15.84 12.08
N GLY A 177 10.49 -14.58 11.78
CA GLY A 177 11.36 -13.73 10.96
C GLY A 177 11.24 -13.94 9.44
N TYR A 178 10.38 -14.84 8.97
CA TYR A 178 10.25 -15.22 7.56
C TYR A 178 9.90 -14.04 6.64
N ALA A 179 8.93 -13.20 7.02
CA ALA A 179 8.59 -12.03 6.23
C ALA A 179 9.77 -11.06 6.10
N ALA A 180 10.51 -10.79 7.17
CA ALA A 180 11.69 -9.93 7.12
C ALA A 180 12.79 -10.52 6.21
N SER A 181 12.99 -11.83 6.26
CA SER A 181 13.91 -12.56 5.41
C SER A 181 13.53 -12.45 3.93
N ASN A 182 12.26 -12.70 3.59
CA ASN A 182 11.79 -12.64 2.21
C ASN A 182 11.81 -11.21 1.66
N VAL A 183 11.39 -10.21 2.45
CA VAL A 183 11.44 -8.79 2.07
C VAL A 183 12.88 -8.32 1.85
N ALA A 184 13.82 -8.71 2.73
CA ALA A 184 15.24 -8.37 2.56
C ALA A 184 15.81 -8.97 1.27
N ALA A 185 15.54 -10.25 1.00
CA ALA A 185 15.98 -10.93 -0.21
C ALA A 185 15.43 -10.27 -1.48
N LEU A 186 14.12 -9.96 -1.50
CA LEU A 186 13.48 -9.31 -2.64
C LEU A 186 13.98 -7.87 -2.82
N ALA A 187 14.04 -7.07 -1.76
CA ALA A 187 14.53 -5.70 -1.83
C ALA A 187 15.97 -5.64 -2.38
N HIS A 188 16.86 -6.49 -1.85
CA HIS A 188 18.23 -6.58 -2.35
C HIS A 188 18.28 -7.02 -3.82
N TYR A 189 17.45 -7.99 -4.22
CA TYR A 189 17.33 -8.44 -5.61
C TYR A 189 16.91 -7.28 -6.53
N LEU A 190 15.83 -6.58 -6.21
CA LEU A 190 15.30 -5.48 -7.03
C LEU A 190 16.31 -4.33 -7.17
N LEU A 191 16.92 -3.91 -6.07
CA LEU A 191 17.95 -2.85 -6.07
C LEU A 191 19.18 -3.23 -6.90
N ARG A 192 19.56 -4.50 -6.92
CA ARG A 192 20.63 -4.99 -7.80
C ARG A 192 20.29 -4.95 -9.28
N HIS A 193 19.01 -4.98 -9.62
CA HIS A 193 18.50 -4.92 -10.99
C HIS A 193 18.11 -3.47 -11.41
N GLY A 194 18.52 -2.46 -10.64
CA GLY A 194 18.37 -1.04 -11.01
C GLY A 194 17.02 -0.43 -10.65
N HIS A 195 16.17 -1.16 -9.93
CA HIS A 195 14.92 -0.61 -9.41
C HIS A 195 15.12 0.08 -8.06
N THR A 196 14.26 1.00 -7.71
CA THR A 196 14.04 1.42 -6.32
C THR A 196 12.89 0.62 -5.74
N VAL A 197 12.81 0.50 -4.42
CA VAL A 197 11.75 -0.27 -3.77
C VAL A 197 10.92 0.62 -2.85
N ALA A 198 9.61 0.40 -2.84
CA ALA A 198 8.67 0.93 -1.87
C ALA A 198 8.13 -0.22 -0.99
N TYR A 199 7.75 0.10 0.22
CA TYR A 199 7.06 -0.80 1.14
C TYR A 199 6.07 0.01 1.95
N CYS A 200 4.79 -0.17 1.66
CA CYS A 200 3.72 0.52 2.36
C CYS A 200 3.05 -0.41 3.37
N CYS A 201 2.66 0.11 4.50
CA CYS A 201 1.94 -0.67 5.49
C CYS A 201 1.03 0.20 6.35
N SER A 202 -0.12 -0.35 6.71
CA SER A 202 -1.03 0.32 7.63
C SER A 202 -0.29 0.76 8.91
N ARG A 203 -0.58 1.96 9.40
CA ARG A 203 -0.01 2.48 10.65
C ARG A 203 -0.24 1.56 11.86
N TYR A 204 -1.31 0.79 11.81
CA TYR A 204 -1.66 -0.16 12.86
C TYR A 204 -0.93 -1.50 12.73
N ASN A 205 -0.33 -1.77 11.57
CA ASN A 205 0.45 -3.00 11.34
C ASN A 205 1.88 -2.86 11.88
N ARG A 206 2.00 -2.90 13.22
CA ARG A 206 3.30 -2.80 13.90
C ARG A 206 4.31 -3.84 13.44
N GLY A 207 3.83 -4.99 12.95
CA GLY A 207 4.68 -6.06 12.41
C GLY A 207 5.39 -5.61 11.14
N SER A 208 4.65 -5.09 10.17
CA SER A 208 5.20 -4.58 8.90
C SER A 208 6.11 -3.37 9.09
N VAL A 209 5.76 -2.44 9.99
CA VAL A 209 6.66 -1.32 10.35
C VAL A 209 8.01 -1.82 10.90
N LYS A 210 7.99 -2.85 11.77
CA LYS A 210 9.23 -3.47 12.28
C LYS A 210 10.02 -4.16 11.17
N ILE A 211 9.36 -4.81 10.22
CA ILE A 211 10.00 -5.46 9.07
C ILE A 211 10.72 -4.41 8.23
N ALA A 212 10.04 -3.34 7.80
CA ALA A 212 10.64 -2.28 6.99
C ALA A 212 11.92 -1.72 7.62
N ARG A 213 11.86 -1.39 8.92
CA ARG A 213 13.01 -0.87 9.68
C ARG A 213 14.16 -1.88 9.79
N LYS A 214 13.86 -3.15 10.12
CA LYS A 214 14.87 -4.22 10.24
C LYS A 214 15.57 -4.49 8.92
N VAL A 215 14.83 -4.45 7.82
CA VAL A 215 15.35 -4.65 6.46
C VAL A 215 16.27 -3.51 6.03
N GLY A 216 16.18 -2.34 6.66
CA GLY A 216 17.01 -1.18 6.34
C GLY A 216 16.34 -0.22 5.35
N LEU A 217 15.01 -0.30 5.19
CA LEU A 217 14.26 0.66 4.41
C LEU A 217 14.12 1.98 5.18
N THR A 218 14.23 3.09 4.47
CA THR A 218 14.10 4.45 5.02
C THR A 218 12.63 4.82 5.09
N HIS A 219 12.19 5.36 6.23
CA HIS A 219 10.86 5.94 6.35
C HIS A 219 10.80 7.25 5.55
N GLU A 220 9.97 7.31 4.54
CA GLU A 220 9.82 8.47 3.66
C GLU A 220 8.71 9.40 4.09
N GLY A 221 7.65 8.84 4.67
CA GLY A 221 6.51 9.64 5.08
C GLY A 221 5.30 8.82 5.46
N ARG A 222 4.17 9.48 5.43
CA ARG A 222 2.85 8.90 5.71
C ARG A 222 1.90 9.31 4.60
N PHE A 223 0.95 8.47 4.29
CA PHE A 223 -0.17 8.88 3.46
C PHE A 223 -1.46 8.27 3.99
N TYR A 224 -2.57 8.89 3.65
CA TYR A 224 -3.88 8.29 3.79
C TYR A 224 -4.68 8.48 2.51
N ALA A 225 -5.58 7.53 2.28
CA ALA A 225 -6.48 7.54 1.16
C ALA A 225 -7.91 7.32 1.68
N ILE A 226 -8.86 7.97 1.03
CA ILE A 226 -10.29 7.77 1.28
C ILE A 226 -10.81 6.87 0.17
N ASP A 227 -11.26 5.67 0.52
CA ASP A 227 -11.89 4.75 -0.42
C ASP A 227 -13.41 4.94 -0.42
N ALA A 228 -14.02 4.75 -1.56
CA ALA A 228 -15.47 4.71 -1.73
C ALA A 228 -15.86 3.58 -2.68
N TYR A 229 -16.99 2.95 -2.43
CA TYR A 229 -17.51 1.78 -3.13
C TYR A 229 -18.87 2.10 -3.72
N ARG A 230 -19.20 1.54 -4.88
CA ARG A 230 -20.52 1.69 -5.46
C ARG A 230 -21.57 1.00 -4.57
N LYS A 231 -22.74 1.64 -4.39
CA LYS A 231 -23.83 1.11 -3.57
C LYS A 231 -24.35 -0.24 -4.06
N ASP A 232 -24.43 -0.40 -5.38
CA ASP A 232 -24.95 -1.61 -6.02
C ASP A 232 -24.01 -2.82 -5.92
N THR A 233 -22.71 -2.60 -5.72
CA THR A 233 -21.74 -3.70 -5.52
C THR A 233 -21.78 -4.24 -4.09
N MET A 234 -22.03 -3.40 -3.10
CA MET A 234 -22.09 -3.82 -1.69
C MET A 234 -23.35 -4.62 -1.36
N GLU A 235 -24.46 -4.37 -2.05
CA GLU A 235 -25.72 -5.11 -1.85
C GLU A 235 -25.65 -6.56 -2.39
N ARG A 236 -24.66 -6.87 -3.25
CA ARG A 236 -24.49 -8.22 -3.81
C ARG A 236 -23.63 -9.16 -2.94
N GLU A 237 -22.83 -8.62 -2.04
CA GLU A 237 -21.98 -9.41 -1.14
C GLU A 237 -22.74 -9.86 0.14
N ASP A 238 -23.88 -9.22 0.44
CA ASP A 238 -24.72 -9.56 1.62
C ASP A 238 -25.86 -10.56 1.29
N ASN A 239 -25.95 -11.12 0.07
CA ASN A 239 -26.88 -12.13 -0.37
C ASN A 239 -26.15 -13.42 -0.80
#